data_b130f0df7667460d33d41297be8cfd7a
#
_entry.id   b130f0df7667460d33d41297be8cfd7a
#
_cell.length_a   1.000
_cell.length_b   1.000
_cell.length_c   1.000
_cell.angle_alpha   90.00
_cell.angle_beta   90.00
_cell.angle_gamma   90.00
#
_symmetry.space_group_name_H-M   'P 1'
#
loop_
_entity.id
_entity.type
_entity.pdbx_description
1 polymer ?
#
loop_
_entity_poly.entity_id
_entity_poly.type
_entity_poly.pdbx_seq_one_letter_code
_entity_poly.pdbx_strand_id
1 'polypeptide(L)'
;MSCFFSHAGRTAIPALLSVAPAAAACNKDGEITLPDSKPRITLDSETGVYAAKIGRAVTITPTVENEGEAAYSWTIDDEVVSTARVFEYVFNEEGRVYVTLRVENRAGYDEKEARIDVNRLAPPVISLIVPPTGLYVLTGREYTFAPEVQNGENARYEWYLDDSSVPVSTEKDYIFMRTQPGDCSLRLTVTNEDGTAEKTVAVHVVDVIPVRIAFIPSSYLADPLVRSVSLGRTLFLRPQVSDAVGPEYAWYVNGVLQEDATQRMFAFTPEKEGEYEVTFRVTDTDESPAAPLSRHITRASSKRITEKTLRVTCYERESERVITTTGQPASNRVLEFLPAPGQFVNETGMAGYTGQKSFEEARLYAENRLKKGEFVSLGNFGGYVILAFDHSVENKGGYDFSIPGNQFEGSNEPGVVWVMQDVNGNGKPDDEWYELRGSETGGEWTVQEYAVTYYRPAGPRQGVKWTDNLGRSGQVAYLGQFHAQDYYYPLWLEEESHTYYGTGLRQNTTQTPGGDWSNNSFEWGYVDNAGSDNLESSSKTGKTWFKISNAMTPDGQPAGLRYIDFIKVQSAINGSAGGLGELSTEVAGMAIDENLNR
;
A
#
# COMPACT_ATOMS: atom_id res chain seq x y z
N MET A 1 -0.98 -36.24 -6.08
CA MET A 1 -0.69 -37.28 -7.08
C MET A 1 0.48 -36.81 -7.91
N SER A 2 1.60 -37.49 -7.71
CA SER A 2 2.80 -37.65 -8.55
C SER A 2 3.50 -36.41 -9.12
N CYS A 3 4.64 -36.13 -8.51
CA CYS A 3 5.76 -35.35 -9.03
C CYS A 3 6.35 -35.98 -10.29
N PHE A 4 6.77 -35.15 -11.25
CA PHE A 4 7.81 -35.48 -12.20
C PHE A 4 8.88 -34.41 -12.17
N PHE A 5 10.03 -34.75 -11.58
CA PHE A 5 11.27 -34.02 -11.77
C PHE A 5 11.94 -34.54 -13.05
N SER A 6 12.26 -33.65 -13.98
CA SER A 6 13.12 -33.96 -15.10
C SER A 6 14.58 -33.65 -14.73
N HIS A 7 15.39 -34.69 -14.67
CA HIS A 7 16.84 -34.58 -14.53
C HIS A 7 17.45 -34.23 -15.91
N ALA A 8 18.17 -33.11 -15.97
CA ALA A 8 19.12 -32.87 -17.03
C ALA A 8 20.49 -33.36 -16.55
N GLY A 9 20.94 -34.46 -17.14
CA GLY A 9 22.24 -35.03 -16.83
C GLY A 9 23.39 -34.15 -17.31
N ARG A 10 24.30 -33.85 -16.42
CA ARG A 10 25.67 -33.44 -16.77
C ARG A 10 26.60 -34.58 -16.39
N THR A 11 27.23 -35.15 -17.40
CA THR A 11 28.30 -36.15 -17.33
C THR A 11 29.52 -35.54 -16.64
N ALA A 12 29.80 -36.01 -15.43
CA ALA A 12 31.07 -35.76 -14.75
C ALA A 12 32.10 -36.79 -15.25
N ILE A 13 33.23 -36.30 -15.73
CA ILE A 13 34.40 -37.12 -16.03
C ILE A 13 35.15 -37.34 -14.71
N PRO A 14 35.35 -38.56 -14.24
CA PRO A 14 36.14 -38.81 -13.05
C PRO A 14 37.63 -38.63 -13.38
N ALA A 15 38.27 -37.65 -12.77
CA ALA A 15 39.73 -37.60 -12.76
C ALA A 15 40.21 -38.66 -11.76
N LEU A 16 40.72 -39.77 -12.30
CA LEU A 16 41.50 -40.75 -11.52
C LEU A 16 42.82 -40.06 -11.08
N LEU A 17 42.92 -39.67 -9.83
CA LEU A 17 44.23 -39.43 -9.20
C LEU A 17 44.87 -40.79 -8.92
N SER A 18 45.81 -41.19 -9.73
CA SER A 18 46.70 -42.29 -9.47
C SER A 18 47.68 -41.88 -8.36
N VAL A 19 47.48 -42.42 -7.16
CA VAL A 19 48.51 -42.35 -6.12
C VAL A 19 49.61 -43.33 -6.49
N ALA A 20 50.71 -42.80 -7.02
CA ALA A 20 51.94 -43.58 -7.15
C ALA A 20 52.58 -43.76 -5.74
N PRO A 21 52.97 -44.98 -5.35
CA PRO A 21 53.69 -45.15 -4.12
C PRO A 21 55.07 -44.53 -4.28
N ALA A 22 55.35 -43.49 -3.48
CA ALA A 22 56.69 -42.95 -3.39
C ALA A 22 57.61 -43.98 -2.73
N ALA A 23 58.52 -44.52 -3.52
CA ALA A 23 59.58 -45.35 -3.01
C ALA A 23 60.46 -44.54 -2.07
N ALA A 24 60.57 -44.98 -0.84
CA ALA A 24 61.45 -44.39 0.17
C ALA A 24 62.90 -44.53 -0.30
N ALA A 25 63.53 -43.43 -0.70
CA ALA A 25 64.98 -43.35 -0.78
C ALA A 25 65.47 -43.09 0.62
N CYS A 26 66.18 -44.09 1.18
CA CYS A 26 66.96 -43.91 2.40
C CYS A 26 68.05 -42.89 2.19
N ASN A 27 67.92 -41.69 2.72
CA ASN A 27 69.00 -40.81 3.07
C ASN A 27 69.13 -40.76 4.60
N LYS A 28 70.30 -41.14 5.10
CA LYS A 28 70.70 -41.01 6.52
C LYS A 28 70.68 -39.54 6.87
N ASP A 29 70.23 -39.29 8.10
CA ASP A 29 70.26 -38.07 8.88
C ASP A 29 69.05 -37.08 8.63
N GLY A 30 67.99 -37.44 9.32
CA GLY A 30 66.82 -36.62 9.56
C GLY A 30 65.71 -37.50 10.13
N GLU A 31 65.58 -37.60 11.44
CA GLU A 31 64.42 -38.21 12.07
C GLU A 31 63.19 -37.47 11.65
N ILE A 32 62.42 -38.07 10.71
CA ILE A 32 61.08 -37.63 10.45
C ILE A 32 60.24 -38.10 11.64
N THR A 33 60.11 -37.26 12.64
CA THR A 33 59.16 -37.48 13.72
C THR A 33 57.75 -37.45 13.08
N LEU A 34 57.21 -38.63 12.82
CA LEU A 34 55.80 -38.81 12.49
C LEU A 34 55.01 -38.28 13.69
N PRO A 35 53.95 -37.48 13.52
CA PRO A 35 53.10 -37.15 14.64
C PRO A 35 52.58 -38.44 15.26
N ASP A 36 52.85 -38.65 16.54
CA ASP A 36 52.43 -39.86 17.27
C ASP A 36 50.91 -39.95 17.43
N SER A 37 50.18 -38.92 17.03
CA SER A 37 48.74 -38.78 17.18
C SER A 37 48.08 -38.12 15.97
N LYS A 38 46.83 -38.51 15.69
CA LYS A 38 46.00 -37.84 14.68
C LYS A 38 45.66 -36.41 15.08
N PRO A 39 45.33 -35.53 14.15
CA PRO A 39 44.94 -34.17 14.44
C PRO A 39 43.73 -34.13 15.39
N ARG A 40 43.64 -33.06 16.17
CA ARG A 40 42.47 -32.71 16.99
C ARG A 40 42.08 -31.28 16.72
N ILE A 41 40.85 -31.10 16.21
CA ILE A 41 40.31 -29.80 15.79
C ILE A 41 39.52 -29.19 16.94
N THR A 42 39.75 -27.92 17.21
CA THR A 42 38.90 -27.06 18.04
C THR A 42 38.54 -25.82 17.23
N LEU A 43 37.23 -25.59 17.04
CA LEU A 43 36.74 -24.38 16.39
C LEU A 43 36.88 -23.18 17.33
N ASP A 44 37.02 -21.98 16.76
CA ASP A 44 37.07 -20.70 17.49
C ASP A 44 35.71 -20.23 18.02
N SER A 45 34.65 -20.97 17.75
CA SER A 45 33.31 -20.82 18.34
C SER A 45 33.05 -21.94 19.36
N GLU A 46 32.73 -21.60 20.61
CA GLU A 46 32.40 -22.57 21.66
C GLU A 46 31.18 -23.46 21.29
N THR A 47 30.23 -22.92 20.52
CA THR A 47 28.99 -23.61 20.10
C THR A 47 29.12 -24.26 18.73
N GLY A 48 30.18 -23.98 17.97
CA GLY A 48 30.33 -24.36 16.58
C GLY A 48 29.34 -23.61 15.64
N VAL A 49 28.70 -22.52 16.12
CA VAL A 49 27.75 -21.71 15.35
C VAL A 49 28.39 -20.37 15.02
N TYR A 50 28.24 -19.96 13.76
CA TYR A 50 28.75 -18.70 13.23
C TYR A 50 27.61 -17.92 12.58
N ALA A 51 27.65 -16.60 12.69
CA ALA A 51 26.78 -15.70 11.94
C ALA A 51 27.54 -15.15 10.73
N ALA A 52 26.89 -15.18 9.57
CA ALA A 52 27.39 -14.57 8.35
C ALA A 52 26.32 -13.65 7.75
N LYS A 53 26.73 -12.77 6.84
CA LYS A 53 25.82 -11.93 6.05
C LYS A 53 26.08 -12.15 4.57
N ILE A 54 25.01 -12.11 3.78
CA ILE A 54 25.10 -12.23 2.31
C ILE A 54 26.12 -11.23 1.77
N GLY A 55 27.01 -11.69 0.87
CA GLY A 55 28.02 -10.87 0.22
C GLY A 55 29.18 -10.43 1.12
N ARG A 56 29.24 -10.91 2.38
CA ARG A 56 30.36 -10.67 3.30
C ARG A 56 31.09 -11.95 3.64
N ALA A 57 32.41 -11.86 3.73
CA ALA A 57 33.23 -13.01 4.13
C ALA A 57 32.98 -13.38 5.59
N VAL A 58 32.76 -14.66 5.85
CA VAL A 58 32.88 -15.26 7.19
C VAL A 58 34.21 -15.93 7.31
N THR A 59 34.89 -15.76 8.47
CA THR A 59 36.19 -16.36 8.75
C THR A 59 36.05 -17.32 9.92
N ILE A 60 36.60 -18.54 9.77
CA ILE A 60 36.71 -19.53 10.85
C ILE A 60 38.19 -19.87 10.99
N THR A 61 38.73 -19.70 12.21
CA THR A 61 40.14 -19.91 12.49
C THR A 61 40.28 -21.07 13.49
N PRO A 62 40.34 -22.32 13.02
CA PRO A 62 40.45 -23.48 13.91
C PRO A 62 41.84 -23.55 14.57
N THR A 63 41.88 -24.08 15.80
CA THR A 63 43.07 -24.54 16.44
C THR A 63 43.21 -26.06 16.25
N VAL A 64 44.37 -26.51 15.80
CA VAL A 64 44.62 -27.92 15.53
C VAL A 64 45.84 -28.39 16.35
N GLU A 65 45.58 -29.34 17.25
CA GLU A 65 46.64 -30.05 17.96
C GLU A 65 47.15 -31.21 17.10
N ASN A 66 48.42 -31.60 17.24
CA ASN A 66 49.06 -32.67 16.47
C ASN A 66 49.01 -32.44 14.94
N GLU A 67 49.08 -31.20 14.53
CA GLU A 67 48.90 -30.78 13.12
C GLU A 67 49.92 -31.47 12.19
N GLY A 68 51.23 -31.34 12.51
CA GLY A 68 52.30 -31.86 11.67
C GLY A 68 52.22 -31.32 10.23
N GLU A 69 52.48 -32.21 9.25
CA GLU A 69 52.22 -31.92 7.82
C GLU A 69 50.81 -32.31 7.43
N ALA A 70 49.80 -31.64 8.02
CA ALA A 70 48.41 -31.97 7.75
C ALA A 70 47.85 -31.28 6.50
N ALA A 71 46.95 -32.01 5.79
CA ALA A 71 46.10 -31.44 4.74
C ALA A 71 44.78 -30.99 5.33
N TYR A 72 44.28 -29.85 4.85
CA TYR A 72 43.00 -29.27 5.23
C TYR A 72 42.01 -29.40 4.09
N SER A 73 40.76 -29.64 4.40
CA SER A 73 39.66 -29.65 3.46
C SER A 73 38.37 -29.14 4.14
N TRP A 74 37.82 -28.07 3.60
CA TRP A 74 36.52 -27.53 4.00
C TRP A 74 35.50 -27.91 2.94
N THR A 75 34.41 -28.54 3.34
CA THR A 75 33.34 -28.98 2.44
C THR A 75 31.99 -28.35 2.80
N ILE A 76 31.19 -28.05 1.77
CA ILE A 76 29.78 -27.68 1.85
C ILE A 76 29.06 -28.63 0.91
N ASP A 77 28.02 -29.32 1.39
CA ASP A 77 27.24 -30.31 0.61
C ASP A 77 28.14 -31.30 -0.13
N ASP A 78 29.16 -31.86 0.58
CA ASP A 78 30.18 -32.79 0.06
C ASP A 78 31.12 -32.22 -1.02
N GLU A 79 31.04 -30.94 -1.38
CA GLU A 79 31.95 -30.28 -2.31
C GLU A 79 33.06 -29.55 -1.53
N VAL A 80 34.32 -29.73 -1.97
CA VAL A 80 35.47 -29.02 -1.38
C VAL A 80 35.46 -27.57 -1.83
N VAL A 81 35.26 -26.65 -0.88
CA VAL A 81 35.22 -25.21 -1.15
C VAL A 81 36.51 -24.48 -0.76
N SER A 82 37.34 -25.07 0.11
CA SER A 82 38.62 -24.52 0.52
C SER A 82 39.54 -25.61 1.01
N THR A 83 40.86 -25.43 0.80
CA THR A 83 41.93 -26.24 1.39
C THR A 83 42.84 -25.42 2.29
N ALA A 84 42.49 -24.19 2.57
CA ALA A 84 43.25 -23.32 3.45
C ALA A 84 43.05 -23.71 4.94
N ARG A 85 44.03 -23.41 5.77
CA ARG A 85 43.94 -23.64 7.22
C ARG A 85 42.84 -22.81 7.85
N VAL A 86 42.68 -21.56 7.40
CA VAL A 86 41.62 -20.64 7.79
C VAL A 86 40.55 -20.69 6.72
N PHE A 87 39.32 -20.90 7.13
CA PHE A 87 38.18 -20.81 6.24
C PHE A 87 37.80 -19.35 6.05
N GLU A 88 37.69 -18.91 4.79
CA GLU A 88 37.16 -17.62 4.41
C GLU A 88 36.22 -17.84 3.23
N TYR A 89 34.94 -17.51 3.38
CA TYR A 89 33.94 -17.78 2.37
C TYR A 89 32.83 -16.72 2.33
N VAL A 90 32.32 -16.43 1.14
CA VAL A 90 31.23 -15.47 0.92
C VAL A 90 29.99 -16.23 0.46
N PHE A 91 28.95 -16.17 1.26
CA PHE A 91 27.65 -16.74 0.92
C PHE A 91 26.81 -15.71 0.15
N ASN A 92 26.07 -16.16 -0.89
CA ASN A 92 25.24 -15.32 -1.73
C ASN A 92 23.73 -15.48 -1.47
N GLU A 93 23.36 -16.48 -0.66
CA GLU A 93 21.97 -16.78 -0.31
C GLU A 93 21.80 -16.86 1.20
N GLU A 94 20.64 -16.42 1.71
CA GLU A 94 20.30 -16.58 3.12
C GLU A 94 19.94 -18.03 3.44
N GLY A 95 20.22 -18.44 4.67
CA GLY A 95 19.86 -19.76 5.13
C GLY A 95 20.83 -20.32 6.14
N ARG A 96 20.63 -21.57 6.47
CA ARG A 96 21.51 -22.33 7.34
C ARG A 96 22.38 -23.24 6.50
N VAL A 97 23.70 -23.10 6.64
CA VAL A 97 24.69 -23.89 5.91
C VAL A 97 25.56 -24.65 6.93
N TYR A 98 25.88 -25.89 6.63
CA TYR A 98 26.82 -26.69 7.39
C TYR A 98 28.13 -26.81 6.62
N VAL A 99 29.25 -26.51 7.30
CA VAL A 99 30.58 -26.57 6.74
C VAL A 99 31.39 -27.55 7.53
N THR A 100 31.95 -28.56 6.90
CA THR A 100 32.77 -29.56 7.57
C THR A 100 34.26 -29.31 7.29
N LEU A 101 35.04 -29.14 8.35
CA LEU A 101 36.49 -29.15 8.29
C LEU A 101 37.01 -30.57 8.53
N ARG A 102 37.79 -31.09 7.58
CA ARG A 102 38.61 -32.27 7.75
C ARG A 102 40.10 -31.87 7.76
N VAL A 103 40.80 -32.34 8.76
CA VAL A 103 42.27 -32.21 8.88
C VAL A 103 42.87 -33.60 8.94
N GLU A 104 43.79 -33.92 8.05
CA GLU A 104 44.39 -35.24 7.92
C GLU A 104 45.92 -35.17 7.92
N ASN A 105 46.56 -35.95 8.77
CA ASN A 105 48.00 -36.18 8.79
C ASN A 105 48.32 -37.69 8.59
N ARG A 106 49.57 -38.07 8.70
CA ARG A 106 49.98 -39.47 8.50
C ARG A 106 49.41 -40.45 9.52
N ALA A 107 48.97 -39.97 10.69
CA ALA A 107 48.42 -40.79 11.78
C ALA A 107 46.88 -40.93 11.67
N GLY A 108 46.22 -40.18 10.80
CA GLY A 108 44.78 -40.22 10.57
C GLY A 108 44.18 -38.82 10.45
N TYR A 109 42.88 -38.74 10.65
CA TYR A 109 42.14 -37.47 10.49
C TYR A 109 41.21 -37.18 11.68
N ASP A 110 40.80 -35.93 11.78
CA ASP A 110 39.69 -35.42 12.60
C ASP A 110 38.76 -34.58 11.73
N GLU A 111 37.48 -34.53 12.09
CA GLU A 111 36.46 -33.76 11.41
C GLU A 111 35.65 -32.94 12.41
N LYS A 112 35.33 -31.71 12.04
CA LYS A 112 34.45 -30.83 12.80
C LYS A 112 33.46 -30.13 11.86
N GLU A 113 32.19 -30.19 12.24
CA GLU A 113 31.13 -29.45 11.56
C GLU A 113 30.91 -28.08 12.23
N ALA A 114 30.82 -27.05 11.43
CA ALA A 114 30.44 -25.70 11.81
C ALA A 114 29.08 -25.38 11.16
N ARG A 115 28.14 -24.81 11.93
CA ARG A 115 26.90 -24.28 11.42
C ARG A 115 27.08 -22.80 11.15
N ILE A 116 26.69 -22.35 9.96
CA ILE A 116 26.73 -20.95 9.57
C ILE A 116 25.29 -20.50 9.31
N ASP A 117 24.78 -19.57 10.11
CA ASP A 117 23.49 -18.92 9.91
C ASP A 117 23.76 -17.65 9.07
N VAL A 118 23.41 -17.72 7.76
CA VAL A 118 23.62 -16.62 6.80
C VAL A 118 22.37 -15.75 6.79
N ASN A 119 22.54 -14.48 7.16
CA ASN A 119 21.48 -13.48 7.23
C ASN A 119 21.59 -12.47 6.08
N ARG A 120 20.49 -11.85 5.71
CA ARG A 120 20.48 -10.69 4.80
C ARG A 120 21.20 -9.50 5.44
N LEU A 121 21.70 -8.60 4.59
CA LEU A 121 22.07 -7.27 5.04
C LEU A 121 20.82 -6.56 5.55
N ALA A 122 20.98 -5.83 6.64
CA ALA A 122 19.89 -5.07 7.26
C ALA A 122 20.29 -3.57 7.34
N PRO A 123 20.41 -2.88 6.18
CA PRO A 123 20.66 -1.43 6.18
C PRO A 123 19.54 -0.68 6.89
N PRO A 124 19.77 0.55 7.36
CA PRO A 124 18.72 1.36 7.96
C PRO A 124 17.58 1.59 6.99
N VAL A 125 16.35 1.67 7.51
CA VAL A 125 15.17 2.04 6.73
C VAL A 125 14.49 3.18 7.45
N ILE A 126 14.45 4.37 6.80
CA ILE A 126 13.94 5.61 7.39
C ILE A 126 12.48 5.78 7.01
N SER A 127 11.58 5.82 8.00
CA SER A 127 10.18 6.22 7.85
C SER A 127 10.00 7.60 8.50
N LEU A 128 9.70 8.59 7.66
CA LEU A 128 9.36 9.94 8.09
C LEU A 128 8.07 10.37 7.36
N ILE A 129 6.99 10.46 8.13
CA ILE A 129 5.69 10.82 7.58
C ILE A 129 5.69 12.30 7.26
N VAL A 130 5.50 12.62 5.99
CA VAL A 130 5.32 13.98 5.47
C VAL A 130 3.92 14.07 4.87
N PRO A 131 3.13 15.11 5.18
CA PRO A 131 1.82 15.29 4.56
C PRO A 131 1.91 15.31 3.02
N PRO A 132 0.96 14.70 2.29
CA PRO A 132 0.99 14.65 0.82
C PRO A 132 1.01 16.05 0.17
N THR A 133 0.57 17.05 0.90
CA THR A 133 0.50 18.45 0.49
C THR A 133 1.80 19.23 0.76
N GLY A 134 2.89 18.58 1.17
CA GLY A 134 4.14 19.18 1.63
C GLY A 134 4.11 19.56 3.11
N LEU A 135 5.28 19.79 3.68
CA LEU A 135 5.43 20.20 5.07
C LEU A 135 5.53 21.71 5.17
N TYR A 136 4.54 22.34 5.77
CA TYR A 136 4.53 23.76 6.08
C TYR A 136 4.84 23.98 7.56
N VAL A 137 5.82 24.85 7.85
CA VAL A 137 6.26 25.18 9.20
C VAL A 137 6.17 26.70 9.39
N LEU A 138 5.60 27.13 10.51
CA LEU A 138 5.50 28.57 10.81
C LEU A 138 6.86 29.16 11.21
N THR A 139 7.14 30.39 10.74
CA THR A 139 8.34 31.15 11.15
C THR A 139 8.40 31.29 12.66
N GLY A 140 9.60 31.08 13.23
CA GLY A 140 9.83 31.18 14.69
C GLY A 140 9.15 30.11 15.54
N ARG A 141 8.56 29.08 14.94
CA ARG A 141 8.02 27.92 15.64
C ARG A 141 8.96 26.72 15.51
N GLU A 142 9.11 26.01 16.61
CA GLU A 142 9.82 24.72 16.60
C GLU A 142 8.94 23.65 15.98
N TYR A 143 9.56 22.82 15.14
CA TYR A 143 8.98 21.61 14.59
C TYR A 143 9.96 20.45 14.81
N THR A 144 9.47 19.35 15.41
CA THR A 144 10.32 18.19 15.68
C THR A 144 10.16 17.16 14.58
N PHE A 145 11.24 16.86 13.88
CA PHE A 145 11.34 15.71 13.01
C PHE A 145 11.75 14.50 13.85
N ALA A 146 10.86 13.52 13.98
CA ALA A 146 11.06 12.30 14.75
C ALA A 146 10.93 11.07 13.82
N PRO A 147 11.99 10.69 13.09
CA PRO A 147 11.94 9.55 12.18
C PRO A 147 11.86 8.24 12.96
N GLU A 148 11.09 7.30 12.42
CA GLU A 148 11.23 5.90 12.81
C GLU A 148 12.26 5.24 11.91
N VAL A 149 13.22 4.53 12.51
CA VAL A 149 14.28 3.87 11.77
C VAL A 149 14.33 2.41 12.16
N GLN A 150 14.05 1.53 11.18
CA GLN A 150 14.33 0.11 11.34
C GLN A 150 15.84 -0.14 11.14
N ASN A 151 16.37 -1.16 11.81
CA ASN A 151 17.79 -1.47 11.82
C ASN A 151 18.66 -0.27 12.24
N GLY A 152 18.09 0.63 13.06
CA GLY A 152 18.74 1.83 13.55
C GLY A 152 19.52 1.64 14.85
N GLU A 153 19.65 0.40 15.35
CA GLU A 153 20.45 0.10 16.54
C GLU A 153 21.93 0.41 16.24
N ASN A 154 22.54 1.22 17.08
CA ASN A 154 23.92 1.70 16.91
C ASN A 154 24.19 2.44 15.59
N ALA A 155 23.14 2.93 14.90
CA ALA A 155 23.30 3.70 13.67
C ALA A 155 23.76 5.14 13.99
N ARG A 156 24.51 5.71 13.06
CA ARG A 156 24.87 7.13 13.06
C ARG A 156 23.81 7.91 12.30
N TYR A 157 23.34 9.01 12.89
CA TYR A 157 22.35 9.93 12.32
C TYR A 157 23.06 11.23 11.95
N GLU A 158 22.70 11.82 10.80
CA GLU A 158 23.21 13.11 10.35
C GLU A 158 22.11 13.86 9.58
N TRP A 159 21.75 15.03 10.10
CA TRP A 159 20.80 15.93 9.46
C TRP A 159 21.52 17.04 8.73
N TYR A 160 21.12 17.29 7.50
CA TYR A 160 21.68 18.32 6.64
C TYR A 160 20.60 19.28 6.18
N LEU A 161 20.93 20.57 6.16
CA LEU A 161 20.04 21.61 5.69
C LEU A 161 20.51 22.10 4.32
N ASP A 162 19.61 22.12 3.35
CA ASP A 162 19.90 22.46 1.95
C ASP A 162 21.07 21.61 1.41
N ASP A 163 21.94 22.17 0.59
CA ASP A 163 23.11 21.47 0.02
C ASP A 163 24.34 21.46 0.96
N SER A 164 24.16 21.72 2.26
CA SER A 164 25.26 21.72 3.21
C SER A 164 25.92 20.33 3.28
N SER A 165 27.25 20.30 3.33
CA SER A 165 28.04 19.10 3.63
C SER A 165 28.32 18.94 5.13
N VAL A 166 27.95 19.94 5.95
CA VAL A 166 28.11 19.90 7.40
C VAL A 166 26.77 19.60 8.03
N PRO A 167 26.65 18.56 8.86
CA PRO A 167 25.41 18.23 9.51
C PRO A 167 25.01 19.32 10.52
N VAL A 168 23.73 19.64 10.57
CA VAL A 168 23.13 20.58 11.55
C VAL A 168 22.75 19.87 12.86
N SER A 169 22.65 18.53 12.84
CA SER A 169 22.40 17.68 14.01
C SER A 169 22.90 16.27 13.75
N THR A 170 23.28 15.56 14.82
CA THR A 170 23.62 14.13 14.81
C THR A 170 22.70 13.33 15.72
N GLU A 171 21.68 13.95 16.27
CA GLU A 171 20.67 13.28 17.06
C GLU A 171 19.64 12.58 16.15
N LYS A 172 18.98 11.53 16.67
CA LYS A 172 17.89 10.87 15.93
C LYS A 172 16.76 11.83 15.61
N ASP A 173 16.30 12.55 16.62
CA ASP A 173 15.23 13.54 16.48
C ASP A 173 15.85 14.92 16.27
N TYR A 174 15.29 15.69 15.33
CA TYR A 174 15.81 17.02 15.00
C TYR A 174 14.74 18.08 15.23
N ILE A 175 15.07 19.09 16.06
CA ILE A 175 14.22 20.26 16.28
C ILE A 175 14.61 21.34 15.25
N PHE A 176 13.71 21.55 14.29
CA PHE A 176 13.86 22.54 13.25
C PHE A 176 13.16 23.85 13.62
N MET A 177 13.82 24.98 13.41
CA MET A 177 13.22 26.31 13.54
C MET A 177 13.93 27.27 12.59
N ARG A 178 13.16 28.07 11.85
CA ARG A 178 13.65 29.21 11.07
C ARG A 178 12.86 30.47 11.39
N THR A 179 13.53 31.60 11.45
CA THR A 179 12.92 32.92 11.77
C THR A 179 12.59 33.75 10.52
N GLN A 180 12.97 33.27 9.33
CA GLN A 180 12.67 33.88 8.05
C GLN A 180 11.90 32.93 7.17
N PRO A 181 10.86 33.37 6.47
CA PRO A 181 10.14 32.55 5.51
C PRO A 181 11.03 32.14 4.32
N GLY A 182 10.72 31.05 3.70
CA GLY A 182 11.42 30.52 2.52
C GLY A 182 11.45 28.99 2.49
N ASP A 183 11.71 28.45 1.33
CA ASP A 183 11.82 27.02 1.13
C ASP A 183 13.19 26.52 1.55
N CYS A 184 13.25 25.31 2.05
CA CYS A 184 14.50 24.60 2.33
C CYS A 184 14.30 23.08 2.19
N SER A 185 15.42 22.40 2.05
CA SER A 185 15.48 20.95 2.01
C SER A 185 16.16 20.42 3.28
N LEU A 186 15.53 19.45 3.94
CA LEU A 186 16.11 18.79 5.09
C LEU A 186 16.39 17.33 4.74
N ARG A 187 17.66 16.91 4.79
CA ARG A 187 18.10 15.56 4.47
C ARG A 187 18.61 14.85 5.72
N LEU A 188 18.04 13.69 6.01
CA LEU A 188 18.53 12.76 7.01
C LEU A 188 19.31 11.64 6.35
N THR A 189 20.54 11.40 6.82
CA THR A 189 21.35 10.24 6.48
C THR A 189 21.51 9.38 7.73
N VAL A 190 21.21 8.09 7.60
CA VAL A 190 21.37 7.10 8.68
C VAL A 190 22.28 5.99 8.20
N THR A 191 23.34 5.69 8.96
CA THR A 191 24.34 4.69 8.60
C THR A 191 24.53 3.69 9.72
N ASN A 192 24.38 2.40 9.42
CA ASN A 192 24.79 1.29 10.29
C ASN A 192 25.90 0.46 9.63
N GLU A 193 26.27 -0.65 10.23
CA GLU A 193 27.30 -1.56 9.68
C GLU A 193 26.92 -2.16 8.31
N ASP A 194 25.63 -2.27 8.00
CA ASP A 194 25.13 -2.93 6.80
C ASP A 194 24.86 -1.98 5.63
N GLY A 195 24.86 -0.67 5.88
CA GLY A 195 24.69 0.32 4.82
C GLY A 195 24.21 1.68 5.31
N THR A 196 23.84 2.50 4.33
CA THR A 196 23.36 3.87 4.53
C THR A 196 22.02 4.06 3.85
N ALA A 197 21.10 4.75 4.51
CA ALA A 197 19.85 5.22 3.96
C ALA A 197 19.76 6.74 4.05
N GLU A 198 19.06 7.35 3.09
CA GLU A 198 18.81 8.79 3.06
C GLU A 198 17.33 9.08 2.86
N LYS A 199 16.85 10.13 3.50
CA LYS A 199 15.51 10.68 3.32
C LYS A 199 15.59 12.20 3.25
N THR A 200 15.03 12.78 2.17
CA THR A 200 14.96 14.23 2.00
C THR A 200 13.52 14.70 2.09
N VAL A 201 13.29 15.79 2.80
CA VAL A 201 12.00 16.43 2.99
C VAL A 201 12.09 17.89 2.55
N ALA A 202 11.16 18.31 1.68
CA ALA A 202 10.96 19.72 1.37
C ALA A 202 10.18 20.38 2.51
N VAL A 203 10.70 21.50 3.02
CA VAL A 203 10.09 22.28 4.10
C VAL A 203 9.81 23.70 3.63
N HIS A 204 8.55 24.09 3.70
CA HIS A 204 8.08 25.44 3.38
C HIS A 204 7.92 26.22 4.68
N VAL A 205 8.86 27.13 4.96
CA VAL A 205 8.77 28.01 6.13
C VAL A 205 7.93 29.23 5.74
N VAL A 206 6.82 29.43 6.42
CA VAL A 206 5.84 30.45 6.07
C VAL A 206 5.41 31.24 7.32
N ASP A 207 5.04 32.51 7.13
CA ASP A 207 4.46 33.32 8.22
C ASP A 207 3.05 32.84 8.57
N VAL A 208 2.34 32.29 7.59
CA VAL A 208 0.98 31.76 7.73
C VAL A 208 0.84 30.52 6.85
N ILE A 209 0.31 29.42 7.39
CA ILE A 209 0.02 28.22 6.61
C ILE A 209 -1.06 28.56 5.58
N PRO A 210 -0.85 28.32 4.28
CA PRO A 210 -1.84 28.63 3.25
C PRO A 210 -3.07 27.75 3.35
N VAL A 211 -4.24 28.34 3.17
CA VAL A 211 -5.48 27.58 3.00
C VAL A 211 -5.39 26.78 1.71
N ARG A 212 -5.79 25.50 1.78
CA ARG A 212 -5.79 24.62 0.63
C ARG A 212 -7.21 24.19 0.31
N ILE A 213 -7.53 24.21 -0.99
CA ILE A 213 -8.79 23.76 -1.56
C ILE A 213 -8.50 22.63 -2.53
N ALA A 214 -9.11 21.46 -2.31
CA ALA A 214 -9.03 20.32 -3.21
C ALA A 214 -10.43 19.83 -3.58
N PHE A 215 -10.64 19.47 -4.86
CA PHE A 215 -11.80 18.70 -5.29
C PHE A 215 -11.39 17.24 -5.48
N ILE A 216 -12.17 16.34 -4.93
CA ILE A 216 -11.91 14.90 -5.08
C ILE A 216 -12.26 14.52 -6.52
N PRO A 217 -11.34 13.90 -7.28
CA PRO A 217 -11.64 13.42 -8.63
C PRO A 217 -12.66 12.28 -8.59
N SER A 218 -13.43 12.11 -9.66
CA SER A 218 -14.38 11.00 -9.80
C SER A 218 -13.67 9.65 -9.79
N SER A 219 -12.48 9.58 -10.38
CA SER A 219 -11.59 8.43 -10.38
C SER A 219 -10.12 8.89 -10.31
N TYR A 220 -9.18 8.00 -10.07
CA TYR A 220 -7.76 8.35 -9.95
C TYR A 220 -7.21 9.06 -11.19
N LEU A 221 -7.70 8.66 -12.39
CA LEU A 221 -7.25 9.24 -13.66
C LEU A 221 -8.09 10.44 -14.11
N ALA A 222 -9.16 10.80 -13.42
CA ALA A 222 -10.03 11.92 -13.77
C ALA A 222 -9.44 13.27 -13.33
N ASP A 223 -9.67 14.32 -14.13
CA ASP A 223 -9.30 15.69 -13.75
C ASP A 223 -10.23 16.17 -12.60
N PRO A 224 -9.69 16.52 -11.42
CA PRO A 224 -10.49 16.97 -10.30
C PRO A 224 -11.21 18.30 -10.55
N LEU A 225 -10.82 19.05 -11.57
CA LEU A 225 -11.38 20.38 -11.89
C LEU A 225 -12.32 20.40 -13.09
N VAL A 226 -12.66 19.22 -13.62
CA VAL A 226 -13.60 19.08 -14.72
C VAL A 226 -14.82 18.29 -14.27
N ARG A 227 -16.02 18.73 -14.61
CA ARG A 227 -17.27 18.04 -14.31
C ARG A 227 -18.21 18.10 -15.51
N SER A 228 -19.05 17.07 -15.64
CA SER A 228 -20.16 17.03 -16.59
C SER A 228 -21.48 16.91 -15.85
N VAL A 229 -22.51 17.52 -16.39
CA VAL A 229 -23.87 17.44 -15.87
C VAL A 229 -24.85 17.58 -17.02
N SER A 230 -26.02 16.96 -16.92
CA SER A 230 -27.12 17.18 -17.89
C SER A 230 -28.09 18.25 -17.39
N LEU A 231 -28.75 18.88 -18.33
CA LEU A 231 -29.71 19.93 -18.06
C LEU A 231 -30.85 19.43 -17.14
N GLY A 232 -31.15 20.21 -16.10
CA GLY A 232 -32.14 19.86 -15.08
C GLY A 232 -31.64 18.88 -14.00
N ARG A 233 -30.38 18.40 -14.08
CA ARG A 233 -29.72 17.65 -13.01
C ARG A 233 -28.94 18.59 -12.12
N THR A 234 -28.86 18.25 -10.83
CA THR A 234 -28.06 18.97 -9.86
C THR A 234 -26.72 18.28 -9.67
N LEU A 235 -25.65 19.04 -9.86
CA LEU A 235 -24.29 18.64 -9.55
C LEU A 235 -23.92 19.10 -8.14
N PHE A 236 -23.44 18.20 -7.28
CA PHE A 236 -23.05 18.51 -5.91
C PHE A 236 -21.53 18.71 -5.81
N LEU A 237 -21.12 19.95 -5.70
CA LEU A 237 -19.71 20.33 -5.56
C LEU A 237 -19.30 20.36 -4.10
N ARG A 238 -18.33 19.53 -3.72
CA ARG A 238 -17.92 19.29 -2.32
C ARG A 238 -16.40 19.41 -2.15
N PRO A 239 -15.83 20.62 -2.17
CA PRO A 239 -14.40 20.80 -1.98
C PRO A 239 -13.97 20.39 -0.57
N GLN A 240 -12.76 19.85 -0.46
CA GLN A 240 -12.06 19.68 0.80
C GLN A 240 -11.30 20.98 1.09
N VAL A 241 -11.38 21.44 2.34
CA VAL A 241 -10.69 22.66 2.81
C VAL A 241 -9.82 22.28 4.01
N SER A 242 -8.55 22.63 3.96
CA SER A 242 -7.63 22.44 5.08
C SER A 242 -6.88 23.73 5.41
N ASP A 243 -6.43 23.82 6.65
CA ASP A 243 -5.64 24.92 7.19
C ASP A 243 -6.35 26.29 7.21
N ALA A 244 -7.67 26.32 7.14
CA ALA A 244 -8.48 27.51 7.30
C ALA A 244 -8.92 27.71 8.76
N VAL A 245 -8.90 28.94 9.23
CA VAL A 245 -9.34 29.31 10.56
C VAL A 245 -10.61 30.14 10.46
N GLY A 246 -11.75 29.60 10.98
CA GLY A 246 -13.05 30.26 10.92
C GLY A 246 -13.49 30.62 9.48
N PRO A 247 -13.49 29.65 8.54
CA PRO A 247 -13.69 29.96 7.13
C PRO A 247 -15.14 30.42 6.83
N GLU A 248 -15.24 31.46 6.00
CA GLU A 248 -16.48 31.86 5.29
C GLU A 248 -16.38 31.35 3.85
N TYR A 249 -17.46 30.81 3.31
CA TYR A 249 -17.52 30.25 1.97
C TYR A 249 -18.39 31.08 1.03
N ALA A 250 -18.01 31.14 -0.23
CA ALA A 250 -18.81 31.75 -1.30
C ALA A 250 -18.58 31.01 -2.61
N TRP A 251 -19.64 30.95 -3.42
CA TRP A 251 -19.61 30.35 -4.73
C TRP A 251 -19.94 31.37 -5.81
N TYR A 252 -19.28 31.24 -6.93
CA TYR A 252 -19.50 32.09 -8.12
C TYR A 252 -19.74 31.19 -9.33
N VAL A 253 -20.69 31.55 -10.17
CA VAL A 253 -20.95 30.91 -11.46
C VAL A 253 -20.72 31.96 -12.55
N ASN A 254 -19.77 31.72 -13.46
CA ASN A 254 -19.36 32.66 -14.49
C ASN A 254 -19.05 34.08 -13.92
N GLY A 255 -18.39 34.14 -12.76
CA GLY A 255 -18.04 35.36 -12.06
C GLY A 255 -19.18 36.01 -11.26
N VAL A 256 -20.40 35.45 -11.29
CA VAL A 256 -21.57 36.00 -10.56
C VAL A 256 -21.70 35.27 -9.21
N LEU A 257 -21.71 36.04 -8.11
CA LEU A 257 -21.90 35.51 -6.76
C LEU A 257 -23.27 34.79 -6.65
N GLN A 258 -23.26 33.62 -6.04
CA GLN A 258 -24.46 32.88 -5.67
C GLN A 258 -24.77 33.22 -4.19
N GLU A 259 -25.69 34.16 -3.97
CA GLU A 259 -25.90 34.78 -2.64
C GLU A 259 -26.28 33.79 -1.55
N ASP A 260 -27.04 32.73 -1.88
CA ASP A 260 -27.49 31.71 -0.93
C ASP A 260 -26.48 30.55 -0.75
N ALA A 261 -25.40 30.51 -1.53
CA ALA A 261 -24.40 29.45 -1.53
C ALA A 261 -23.24 29.77 -0.55
N THR A 262 -23.54 29.73 0.74
CA THR A 262 -22.59 30.06 1.84
C THR A 262 -22.04 28.82 2.56
N GLN A 263 -22.38 27.63 2.09
CA GLN A 263 -21.90 26.36 2.63
C GLN A 263 -20.74 25.81 1.81
N ARG A 264 -19.96 24.90 2.38
CA ARG A 264 -18.88 24.19 1.67
C ARG A 264 -19.43 23.38 0.48
N MET A 265 -20.56 22.72 0.64
CA MET A 265 -21.26 22.03 -0.44
C MET A 265 -22.13 23.03 -1.22
N PHE A 266 -22.04 22.97 -2.55
CA PHE A 266 -22.87 23.73 -3.46
C PHE A 266 -23.64 22.81 -4.41
N ALA A 267 -24.96 22.92 -4.40
CA ALA A 267 -25.86 22.22 -5.31
C ALA A 267 -26.06 23.12 -6.56
N PHE A 268 -25.35 22.81 -7.63
CA PHE A 268 -25.37 23.54 -8.89
C PHE A 268 -26.32 22.88 -9.89
N THR A 269 -27.37 23.58 -10.30
CA THR A 269 -28.30 23.14 -11.35
C THR A 269 -28.23 24.10 -12.51
N PRO A 270 -27.62 23.74 -13.65
CA PRO A 270 -27.50 24.63 -14.79
C PRO A 270 -28.86 24.83 -15.47
N GLU A 271 -29.13 26.06 -15.89
CA GLU A 271 -30.39 26.42 -16.58
C GLU A 271 -30.30 26.23 -18.09
N LYS A 272 -29.11 26.14 -18.66
CA LYS A 272 -28.84 26.01 -20.09
C LYS A 272 -27.66 25.06 -20.33
N GLU A 273 -27.64 24.47 -21.52
CA GLU A 273 -26.44 23.78 -22.00
C GLU A 273 -25.25 24.75 -22.22
N GLY A 274 -24.05 24.22 -22.13
CA GLY A 274 -22.82 24.98 -22.36
C GLY A 274 -21.79 24.85 -21.24
N GLU A 275 -20.76 25.67 -21.33
CA GLU A 275 -19.64 25.69 -20.40
C GLU A 275 -19.90 26.69 -19.26
N TYR A 276 -19.55 26.29 -18.04
CA TYR A 276 -19.62 27.13 -16.86
C TYR A 276 -18.27 27.12 -16.12
N GLU A 277 -17.85 28.28 -15.64
CA GLU A 277 -16.79 28.41 -14.65
C GLU A 277 -17.44 28.52 -13.27
N VAL A 278 -17.18 27.53 -12.40
CA VAL A 278 -17.71 27.53 -11.03
C VAL A 278 -16.54 27.70 -10.06
N THR A 279 -16.52 28.84 -9.37
CA THR A 279 -15.43 29.21 -8.47
C THR A 279 -15.88 29.10 -7.02
N PHE A 280 -15.13 28.31 -6.24
CA PHE A 280 -15.26 28.26 -4.80
C PHE A 280 -14.25 29.18 -4.14
N ARG A 281 -14.74 30.05 -3.26
CA ARG A 281 -13.91 30.99 -2.47
C ARG A 281 -14.00 30.65 -1.00
N VAL A 282 -12.84 30.58 -0.36
CA VAL A 282 -12.68 30.52 1.09
C VAL A 282 -12.10 31.84 1.55
N THR A 283 -12.78 32.49 2.48
CA THR A 283 -12.28 33.67 3.20
C THR A 283 -12.05 33.27 4.63
N ASP A 284 -10.85 33.37 5.14
CA ASP A 284 -10.53 33.06 6.52
C ASP A 284 -9.84 34.24 7.23
N THR A 285 -9.87 34.18 8.55
CA THR A 285 -9.22 35.16 9.40
C THR A 285 -7.85 34.66 9.82
N ASP A 286 -6.81 35.50 9.65
CA ASP A 286 -5.48 35.20 10.16
C ASP A 286 -5.44 35.35 11.68
N GLU A 287 -5.98 34.35 12.39
CA GLU A 287 -5.81 34.19 13.84
C GLU A 287 -4.68 33.22 14.17
N SER A 288 -3.59 33.25 13.39
CA SER A 288 -2.38 32.52 13.80
C SER A 288 -1.99 33.03 15.18
N PRO A 289 -1.89 32.18 16.23
CA PRO A 289 -1.52 32.64 17.55
C PRO A 289 -0.13 33.29 17.45
N ALA A 290 -0.11 34.61 17.51
CA ALA A 290 1.10 35.40 17.40
C ALA A 290 2.13 34.89 18.42
N ALA A 291 3.37 34.76 17.99
CA ALA A 291 4.47 34.46 18.90
C ALA A 291 4.45 35.45 20.09
N PRO A 292 4.62 34.98 21.36
CA PRO A 292 4.46 35.82 22.54
C PRO A 292 5.53 36.88 22.77
N LEU A 293 6.30 37.28 21.75
CA LEU A 293 7.47 38.17 21.88
C LEU A 293 7.45 39.41 20.97
N SER A 294 6.32 40.08 20.86
CA SER A 294 6.39 41.49 20.41
C SER A 294 5.19 42.24 20.96
N ARG A 295 5.42 42.97 22.04
CA ARG A 295 4.51 44.00 22.52
C ARG A 295 4.45 45.12 21.45
N HIS A 296 3.23 45.47 21.03
CA HIS A 296 2.87 46.61 20.20
C HIS A 296 2.99 46.49 18.67
N ILE A 297 2.35 45.46 18.09
CA ILE A 297 1.76 45.68 16.77
C ILE A 297 0.34 45.10 16.87
N THR A 298 -0.67 45.93 16.92
CA THR A 298 -2.04 45.58 16.57
C THR A 298 -2.04 45.26 15.07
N ARG A 299 -1.81 44.00 14.73
CA ARG A 299 -2.03 43.50 13.37
C ARG A 299 -3.55 43.54 13.16
N ALA A 300 -4.03 44.40 12.29
CA ALA A 300 -5.39 44.28 11.78
C ALA A 300 -5.54 42.87 11.22
N SER A 301 -6.53 42.12 11.68
CA SER A 301 -6.82 40.78 11.15
C SER A 301 -7.09 40.95 9.65
N SER A 302 -6.15 40.50 8.81
CA SER A 302 -6.33 40.57 7.37
C SER A 302 -7.12 39.34 6.95
N LYS A 303 -8.29 39.54 6.35
CA LYS A 303 -9.02 38.45 5.69
C LYS A 303 -8.17 37.93 4.54
N ARG A 304 -7.94 36.62 4.50
CA ARG A 304 -7.26 35.95 3.39
C ARG A 304 -8.31 35.33 2.48
N ILE A 305 -8.08 35.38 1.19
CA ILE A 305 -8.96 34.82 0.18
C ILE A 305 -8.18 33.76 -0.59
N THR A 306 -8.74 32.56 -0.65
CA THR A 306 -8.24 31.46 -1.49
C THR A 306 -9.36 31.00 -2.38
N GLU A 307 -9.07 30.81 -3.66
CA GLU A 307 -10.06 30.41 -4.67
C GLU A 307 -9.61 29.18 -5.43
N LYS A 308 -10.59 28.40 -5.88
CA LYS A 308 -10.40 27.28 -6.80
C LYS A 308 -11.55 27.23 -7.78
N THR A 309 -11.25 27.19 -9.08
CA THR A 309 -12.23 27.19 -10.16
C THR A 309 -12.31 25.83 -10.83
N LEU A 310 -13.54 25.34 -11.05
CA LEU A 310 -13.85 24.17 -11.87
C LEU A 310 -14.45 24.62 -13.20
N ARG A 311 -14.24 23.80 -14.21
CA ARG A 311 -14.96 23.86 -15.46
C ARG A 311 -16.10 22.81 -15.44
N VAL A 312 -17.32 23.25 -15.66
CA VAL A 312 -18.50 22.37 -15.72
C VAL A 312 -19.13 22.48 -17.11
N THR A 313 -19.27 21.35 -17.80
CA THR A 313 -19.98 21.27 -19.07
C THR A 313 -21.39 20.74 -18.84
N CYS A 314 -22.39 21.51 -19.22
CA CYS A 314 -23.79 21.09 -19.20
C CYS A 314 -24.21 20.62 -20.59
N TYR A 315 -24.65 19.37 -20.66
CA TYR A 315 -25.20 18.74 -21.85
C TYR A 315 -26.75 18.84 -21.87
N GLU A 316 -27.37 18.89 -23.04
CA GLU A 316 -28.84 18.91 -23.17
C GLU A 316 -29.47 17.70 -22.44
N ARG A 317 -28.84 16.55 -22.54
CA ARG A 317 -29.27 15.29 -21.89
C ARG A 317 -28.07 14.37 -21.70
N GLU A 318 -28.23 13.37 -20.85
CA GLU A 318 -27.26 12.31 -20.68
C GLU A 318 -27.14 11.46 -21.95
N SER A 319 -25.92 11.02 -22.25
CA SER A 319 -25.65 10.04 -23.29
C SER A 319 -26.17 8.67 -22.86
N GLU A 320 -26.87 7.96 -23.74
CA GLU A 320 -27.38 6.61 -23.47
C GLU A 320 -26.85 5.64 -24.54
N ARG A 321 -26.18 4.59 -24.09
CA ARG A 321 -25.65 3.53 -24.96
C ARG A 321 -26.71 2.43 -25.08
N VAL A 322 -27.40 2.41 -26.20
CA VAL A 322 -28.43 1.41 -26.50
C VAL A 322 -27.81 0.23 -27.24
N ILE A 323 -27.99 -0.99 -26.73
CA ILE A 323 -27.66 -2.19 -27.47
C ILE A 323 -28.78 -2.53 -28.46
N THR A 324 -28.41 -2.61 -29.72
CA THR A 324 -29.32 -3.03 -30.82
C THR A 324 -29.26 -4.51 -31.13
N THR A 325 -28.33 -5.25 -30.51
CA THR A 325 -28.16 -6.70 -30.70
C THR A 325 -28.10 -7.36 -29.33
N THR A 326 -28.58 -8.60 -29.24
CA THR A 326 -28.51 -9.45 -28.03
C THR A 326 -27.07 -9.71 -27.62
N GLY A 327 -26.41 -8.70 -27.05
CA GLY A 327 -25.09 -8.81 -26.46
C GLY A 327 -25.11 -9.62 -25.18
N GLN A 328 -24.00 -10.21 -24.82
CA GLN A 328 -23.85 -10.90 -23.53
C GLN A 328 -24.10 -9.90 -22.39
N PRO A 329 -24.93 -10.22 -21.41
CA PRO A 329 -25.34 -9.27 -20.36
C PRO A 329 -24.28 -8.96 -19.32
N ALA A 330 -23.06 -9.39 -19.50
CA ALA A 330 -21.98 -9.14 -18.55
C ALA A 330 -20.74 -8.60 -19.26
N SER A 331 -20.37 -7.41 -18.92
CA SER A 331 -19.07 -6.89 -19.27
C SER A 331 -18.25 -6.71 -17.99
N ASN A 332 -17.32 -7.62 -17.74
CA ASN A 332 -16.30 -7.45 -16.69
C ASN A 332 -15.15 -6.57 -17.21
N ARG A 333 -15.49 -5.51 -17.94
CA ARG A 333 -14.51 -4.52 -18.38
C ARG A 333 -14.12 -3.65 -17.20
N VAL A 334 -12.87 -3.74 -16.78
CA VAL A 334 -12.31 -2.90 -15.72
C VAL A 334 -11.83 -1.60 -16.33
N LEU A 335 -12.28 -0.47 -15.79
CA LEU A 335 -11.79 0.87 -16.15
C LEU A 335 -10.64 1.31 -15.25
N GLU A 336 -10.76 1.06 -13.95
CA GLU A 336 -9.72 1.31 -12.96
C GLU A 336 -9.71 0.21 -11.89
N PHE A 337 -8.51 -0.09 -11.39
CA PHE A 337 -8.30 -0.95 -10.23
C PHE A 337 -7.24 -0.29 -9.34
N LEU A 338 -7.68 0.17 -8.18
CA LEU A 338 -6.84 0.85 -7.20
C LEU A 338 -7.13 0.28 -5.81
N PRO A 339 -6.55 -0.88 -5.46
CA PRO A 339 -6.69 -1.42 -4.11
C PRO A 339 -5.98 -0.52 -3.10
N ALA A 340 -6.53 -0.39 -1.90
CA ALA A 340 -5.80 0.14 -0.76
C ALA A 340 -4.78 -0.91 -0.25
N PRO A 341 -3.85 -0.53 0.61
CA PRO A 341 -2.91 -1.49 1.18
C PRO A 341 -3.61 -2.65 1.88
N GLY A 342 -3.12 -3.88 1.60
CA GLY A 342 -3.72 -5.10 2.15
C GLY A 342 -2.88 -6.35 1.91
N GLN A 343 -3.20 -7.41 2.65
CA GLN A 343 -2.46 -8.67 2.64
C GLN A 343 -2.53 -9.43 1.31
N PHE A 344 -3.56 -9.19 0.50
CA PHE A 344 -3.68 -9.76 -0.84
C PHE A 344 -3.10 -8.86 -1.94
N VAL A 345 -2.69 -7.64 -1.61
CA VAL A 345 -2.04 -6.74 -2.57
C VAL A 345 -0.62 -7.22 -2.82
N ASN A 346 -0.24 -7.37 -4.11
CA ASN A 346 1.03 -7.95 -4.57
C ASN A 346 1.24 -9.43 -4.17
N GLU A 347 0.21 -10.12 -3.74
CA GLU A 347 0.27 -11.51 -3.31
C GLU A 347 0.18 -12.45 -4.53
N THR A 348 1.08 -13.44 -4.62
CA THR A 348 1.19 -14.32 -5.81
C THR A 348 0.32 -15.57 -5.73
N GLY A 349 -0.01 -16.04 -4.54
CA GLY A 349 -0.73 -17.27 -4.31
C GLY A 349 -2.21 -17.17 -4.67
N MET A 350 -3.02 -16.69 -3.72
CA MET A 350 -4.48 -16.60 -3.90
C MET A 350 -4.88 -15.41 -4.78
N ALA A 351 -4.20 -14.26 -4.62
CA ALA A 351 -4.48 -13.06 -5.42
C ALA A 351 -3.90 -13.11 -6.84
N GLY A 352 -2.94 -13.99 -7.11
CA GLY A 352 -2.41 -14.20 -8.47
C GLY A 352 -1.61 -13.02 -9.03
N TYR A 353 -0.91 -12.28 -8.19
CA TYR A 353 -0.02 -11.20 -8.62
C TYR A 353 1.11 -11.72 -9.51
N THR A 354 1.38 -11.05 -10.62
CA THR A 354 2.41 -11.42 -11.60
C THR A 354 3.41 -10.31 -11.90
N GLY A 355 3.54 -9.33 -11.00
CA GLY A 355 4.55 -8.28 -11.12
C GLY A 355 4.05 -6.98 -11.75
N GLN A 356 2.78 -6.62 -11.60
CA GLN A 356 2.20 -5.37 -12.10
C GLN A 356 2.97 -4.15 -11.55
N LYS A 357 3.42 -3.27 -12.46
CA LYS A 357 4.20 -2.07 -12.13
C LYS A 357 3.59 -0.77 -12.64
N SER A 358 2.44 -0.85 -13.31
CA SER A 358 1.72 0.31 -13.84
C SER A 358 0.22 0.16 -13.62
N PHE A 359 -0.50 1.28 -13.68
CA PHE A 359 -1.97 1.31 -13.59
C PHE A 359 -2.62 0.44 -14.66
N GLU A 360 -2.12 0.48 -15.89
CA GLU A 360 -2.67 -0.33 -16.98
C GLU A 360 -2.44 -1.83 -16.77
N GLU A 361 -1.27 -2.22 -16.28
CA GLU A 361 -1.01 -3.62 -15.92
C GLU A 361 -1.91 -4.09 -14.76
N ALA A 362 -2.12 -3.24 -13.75
CA ALA A 362 -3.01 -3.53 -12.62
C ALA A 362 -4.47 -3.63 -13.09
N ARG A 363 -4.92 -2.72 -13.96
CA ARG A 363 -6.23 -2.76 -14.59
C ARG A 363 -6.46 -4.05 -15.37
N LEU A 364 -5.51 -4.43 -16.23
CA LEU A 364 -5.56 -5.66 -17.03
C LEU A 364 -5.53 -6.93 -16.15
N TYR A 365 -4.73 -6.92 -15.10
CA TYR A 365 -4.71 -7.99 -14.10
C TYR A 365 -6.11 -8.19 -13.51
N ALA A 366 -6.74 -7.14 -13.01
CA ALA A 366 -8.09 -7.20 -12.45
C ALA A 366 -9.10 -7.70 -13.49
N GLU A 367 -9.08 -7.15 -14.71
CA GLU A 367 -9.98 -7.55 -15.78
C GLU A 367 -9.82 -9.04 -16.15
N ASN A 368 -8.60 -9.54 -16.21
CA ASN A 368 -8.33 -10.93 -16.54
C ASN A 368 -8.80 -11.90 -15.44
N ARG A 369 -8.69 -11.51 -14.17
CA ARG A 369 -9.21 -12.31 -13.06
C ARG A 369 -10.74 -12.37 -13.09
N LEU A 370 -11.40 -11.22 -13.20
CA LEU A 370 -12.86 -11.14 -13.23
C LEU A 370 -13.46 -11.89 -14.43
N LYS A 371 -12.80 -11.87 -15.60
CA LYS A 371 -13.20 -12.69 -16.77
C LYS A 371 -13.13 -14.19 -16.54
N LYS A 372 -12.29 -14.63 -15.61
CA LYS A 372 -12.17 -16.04 -15.22
C LYS A 372 -13.11 -16.42 -14.05
N GLY A 373 -13.83 -15.46 -13.49
CA GLY A 373 -14.63 -15.65 -12.27
C GLY A 373 -13.76 -15.77 -11.01
N GLU A 374 -12.53 -15.25 -11.06
CA GLU A 374 -11.63 -15.15 -9.91
C GLU A 374 -11.83 -13.79 -9.25
N PHE A 375 -11.69 -13.71 -7.92
CA PHE A 375 -11.84 -12.44 -7.22
C PHE A 375 -10.60 -11.54 -7.35
N VAL A 376 -10.82 -10.24 -7.19
CA VAL A 376 -9.81 -9.24 -6.85
C VAL A 376 -10.08 -8.73 -5.45
N SER A 377 -9.04 -8.54 -4.66
CA SER A 377 -9.12 -7.95 -3.32
C SER A 377 -8.92 -6.45 -3.42
N LEU A 378 -9.77 -5.68 -2.76
CA LEU A 378 -9.70 -4.22 -2.77
C LEU A 378 -8.80 -3.67 -1.65
N GLY A 379 -8.31 -4.53 -0.74
CA GLY A 379 -7.52 -4.12 0.41
C GLY A 379 -8.35 -3.38 1.45
N ASN A 380 -7.69 -2.67 2.36
CA ASN A 380 -8.33 -1.93 3.44
C ASN A 380 -9.22 -0.79 2.91
N PHE A 381 -9.73 0.07 3.80
CA PHE A 381 -10.64 1.16 3.46
C PHE A 381 -10.21 1.95 2.23
N GLY A 382 -11.15 2.18 1.34
CA GLY A 382 -11.05 3.10 0.22
C GLY A 382 -10.55 2.47 -1.07
N GLY A 383 -9.91 1.29 -1.03
CA GLY A 383 -9.54 0.58 -2.24
C GLY A 383 -10.75 0.22 -3.10
N TYR A 384 -10.61 0.31 -4.42
CA TYR A 384 -11.76 0.17 -5.31
C TYR A 384 -11.44 -0.47 -6.65
N VAL A 385 -12.51 -0.96 -7.30
CA VAL A 385 -12.53 -1.32 -8.71
C VAL A 385 -13.70 -0.61 -9.40
N ILE A 386 -13.45 -0.08 -10.62
CA ILE A 386 -14.49 0.51 -11.49
C ILE A 386 -14.73 -0.43 -12.67
N LEU A 387 -15.98 -0.82 -12.82
CA LEU A 387 -16.44 -1.72 -13.87
C LEU A 387 -17.41 -0.99 -14.82
N ALA A 388 -17.31 -1.30 -16.10
CA ALA A 388 -18.19 -0.76 -17.14
C ALA A 388 -19.10 -1.85 -17.69
N PHE A 389 -20.34 -1.48 -17.89
CA PHE A 389 -21.25 -2.24 -18.73
C PHE A 389 -20.97 -1.96 -20.22
N ASP A 390 -21.33 -2.89 -21.08
CA ASP A 390 -21.24 -2.71 -22.53
C ASP A 390 -22.37 -1.82 -23.09
N HIS A 391 -23.41 -1.58 -22.27
CA HIS A 391 -24.55 -0.70 -22.57
C HIS A 391 -25.05 -0.02 -21.30
N SER A 392 -25.92 0.97 -21.45
CA SER A 392 -26.60 1.61 -20.31
C SER A 392 -27.62 0.65 -19.70
N VAL A 393 -27.48 0.32 -18.44
CA VAL A 393 -28.38 -0.58 -17.70
C VAL A 393 -29.54 0.21 -17.15
N GLU A 394 -30.75 -0.09 -17.64
CA GLU A 394 -31.97 0.60 -17.26
C GLU A 394 -32.38 0.33 -15.81
N ASN A 395 -32.80 1.37 -15.09
CA ASN A 395 -33.43 1.27 -13.78
C ASN A 395 -34.90 0.81 -13.94
N LYS A 396 -35.16 -0.47 -13.70
CA LYS A 396 -36.49 -1.06 -13.81
C LYS A 396 -37.28 -1.05 -12.51
N GLY A 397 -36.71 -0.46 -11.44
CA GLY A 397 -37.32 -0.36 -10.11
C GLY A 397 -37.25 -1.61 -9.25
N GLY A 398 -36.65 -2.69 -9.77
CA GLY A 398 -36.34 -3.93 -9.06
C GLY A 398 -34.84 -4.08 -8.82
N TYR A 399 -34.38 -5.32 -8.72
CA TYR A 399 -32.94 -5.61 -8.79
C TYR A 399 -32.50 -5.51 -10.25
N ASP A 400 -31.43 -4.76 -10.50
CA ASP A 400 -30.96 -4.45 -11.86
C ASP A 400 -29.65 -5.16 -12.18
N PHE A 401 -28.79 -5.40 -11.19
CA PHE A 401 -27.52 -6.08 -11.35
C PHE A 401 -27.06 -6.79 -10.05
N SER A 402 -26.06 -7.63 -10.16
CA SER A 402 -25.46 -8.34 -9.02
C SER A 402 -23.95 -8.30 -9.06
N ILE A 403 -23.34 -8.40 -7.88
CA ILE A 403 -21.88 -8.45 -7.70
C ILE A 403 -21.56 -9.66 -6.82
N PRO A 404 -20.83 -10.66 -7.34
CA PRO A 404 -20.33 -11.77 -6.54
C PRO A 404 -19.12 -11.34 -5.70
N GLY A 405 -19.11 -11.74 -4.43
CA GLY A 405 -18.01 -11.67 -3.49
C GLY A 405 -17.53 -13.05 -3.07
N ASN A 406 -16.81 -13.14 -1.95
CA ASN A 406 -16.41 -14.42 -1.35
C ASN A 406 -16.98 -14.63 0.06
N GLN A 407 -17.96 -13.83 0.46
CA GLN A 407 -18.58 -13.82 1.78
C GLN A 407 -19.19 -15.17 2.17
N PHE A 408 -19.10 -15.49 3.45
CA PHE A 408 -19.79 -16.59 4.10
C PHE A 408 -20.11 -16.24 5.56
N GLU A 409 -20.86 -17.08 6.26
CA GLU A 409 -21.23 -16.85 7.67
C GLU A 409 -19.99 -16.64 8.54
N GLY A 410 -19.90 -15.46 9.19
CA GLY A 410 -18.77 -15.07 10.03
C GLY A 410 -17.57 -14.48 9.29
N SER A 411 -17.62 -14.40 7.96
CA SER A 411 -16.61 -13.76 7.12
C SER A 411 -17.28 -12.83 6.13
N ASN A 412 -17.56 -11.60 6.57
CA ASN A 412 -18.17 -10.56 5.76
C ASN A 412 -17.28 -9.31 5.79
N GLU A 413 -16.91 -8.83 4.62
CA GLU A 413 -16.02 -7.68 4.41
C GLU A 413 -16.71 -6.63 3.53
N PRO A 414 -17.73 -5.95 4.09
CA PRO A 414 -18.70 -5.17 3.32
C PRO A 414 -18.08 -4.02 2.54
N GLY A 415 -18.32 -3.99 1.23
CA GLY A 415 -17.99 -2.88 0.33
C GLY A 415 -19.21 -2.08 -0.08
N VAL A 416 -19.07 -0.76 -0.15
CA VAL A 416 -20.09 0.15 -0.70
C VAL A 416 -20.06 0.14 -2.22
N VAL A 417 -21.23 0.37 -2.83
CA VAL A 417 -21.40 0.42 -4.28
C VAL A 417 -21.81 1.82 -4.69
N TRP A 418 -21.14 2.32 -5.73
CA TRP A 418 -21.44 3.58 -6.39
C TRP A 418 -21.81 3.31 -7.84
N VAL A 419 -22.73 4.09 -8.38
CA VAL A 419 -23.17 4.01 -9.78
C VAL A 419 -23.01 5.35 -10.47
N MET A 420 -22.75 5.34 -11.78
CA MET A 420 -22.54 6.55 -12.59
C MET A 420 -23.21 6.40 -13.94
N GLN A 421 -23.76 7.52 -14.44
CA GLN A 421 -24.11 7.69 -15.84
C GLN A 421 -22.94 8.31 -16.59
N ASP A 422 -22.64 7.82 -17.79
CA ASP A 422 -21.69 8.44 -18.71
C ASP A 422 -22.39 9.61 -19.41
N VAL A 423 -22.43 10.77 -18.75
CA VAL A 423 -23.23 11.92 -19.17
C VAL A 423 -22.81 12.43 -20.55
N ASN A 424 -21.50 12.47 -20.79
CA ASN A 424 -20.91 13.00 -22.03
C ASN A 424 -20.64 11.93 -23.10
N GLY A 425 -20.84 10.65 -22.77
CA GLY A 425 -20.67 9.52 -23.71
C GLY A 425 -19.21 9.21 -24.07
N ASN A 426 -18.24 9.64 -23.24
CA ASN A 426 -16.82 9.47 -23.52
C ASN A 426 -16.27 8.10 -23.10
N GLY A 427 -17.05 7.30 -22.37
CA GLY A 427 -16.68 5.97 -21.90
C GLY A 427 -15.70 5.98 -20.73
N LYS A 428 -15.54 7.10 -20.02
CA LYS A 428 -14.66 7.28 -18.87
C LYS A 428 -15.45 7.49 -17.59
N PRO A 429 -14.92 7.07 -16.42
CA PRO A 429 -15.58 7.25 -15.14
C PRO A 429 -15.26 8.65 -14.54
N ASP A 430 -15.55 9.72 -15.28
CA ASP A 430 -15.21 11.10 -14.95
C ASP A 430 -16.44 11.99 -14.65
N ASP A 431 -17.63 11.40 -14.58
CA ASP A 431 -18.88 12.06 -14.21
C ASP A 431 -19.22 11.92 -12.71
N GLU A 432 -20.47 12.20 -12.29
CA GLU A 432 -20.90 12.16 -10.90
C GLU A 432 -21.21 10.73 -10.44
N TRP A 433 -20.64 10.33 -9.29
CA TRP A 433 -20.96 9.08 -8.62
C TRP A 433 -22.11 9.25 -7.63
N TYR A 434 -23.03 8.30 -7.65
CA TYR A 434 -24.14 8.18 -6.71
C TYR A 434 -23.99 6.90 -5.89
N GLU A 435 -23.88 7.03 -4.57
CA GLU A 435 -23.80 5.89 -3.66
C GLU A 435 -25.16 5.17 -3.62
N LEU A 436 -25.13 3.85 -3.66
CA LEU A 436 -26.31 3.04 -3.38
C LEU A 436 -26.53 2.92 -1.87
N ARG A 437 -27.74 3.18 -1.41
CA ARG A 437 -28.10 3.01 -0.01
C ARG A 437 -27.92 1.57 0.43
N GLY A 438 -27.44 1.41 1.65
CA GLY A 438 -27.43 0.15 2.39
C GLY A 438 -28.05 0.32 3.79
N SER A 439 -28.11 -0.75 4.55
CA SER A 439 -28.73 -0.76 5.89
C SER A 439 -28.04 0.17 6.89
N GLU A 440 -26.78 0.49 6.70
CA GLU A 440 -25.99 1.38 7.55
C GLU A 440 -26.06 2.86 7.11
N THR A 441 -26.72 3.17 5.98
CA THR A 441 -26.83 4.55 5.47
C THR A 441 -27.51 5.46 6.48
N GLY A 442 -26.83 6.57 6.85
CA GLY A 442 -27.32 7.51 7.87
C GLY A 442 -27.23 6.99 9.30
N GLY A 443 -26.59 5.84 9.51
CA GLY A 443 -26.28 5.32 10.84
C GLY A 443 -25.30 6.21 11.61
N GLU A 444 -25.32 6.14 12.94
CA GLU A 444 -24.46 6.94 13.83
C GLU A 444 -22.95 6.79 13.51
N TRP A 445 -22.55 5.62 13.02
CA TRP A 445 -21.15 5.27 12.76
C TRP A 445 -20.78 5.30 11.28
N THR A 446 -21.69 5.75 10.41
CA THR A 446 -21.44 5.93 8.98
C THR A 446 -20.87 7.33 8.75
N VAL A 447 -19.66 7.39 8.25
CA VAL A 447 -18.94 8.64 8.01
C VAL A 447 -18.92 8.92 6.51
N GLN A 448 -19.70 9.90 6.07
CA GLN A 448 -19.63 10.43 4.71
C GLN A 448 -18.33 11.22 4.54
N GLU A 449 -17.77 11.21 3.30
CA GLU A 449 -16.49 11.88 3.01
C GLU A 449 -15.35 11.45 3.95
N TYR A 450 -15.36 10.19 4.38
CA TYR A 450 -14.25 9.63 5.16
C TYR A 450 -13.01 9.54 4.27
N ALA A 451 -11.88 9.92 4.80
CA ALA A 451 -10.61 9.94 4.09
C ALA A 451 -9.51 9.27 4.89
N VAL A 452 -8.79 8.37 4.27
CA VAL A 452 -7.63 7.68 4.86
C VAL A 452 -6.42 7.87 3.96
N THR A 453 -5.35 8.42 4.52
CA THR A 453 -4.06 8.54 3.84
C THR A 453 -3.15 7.40 4.28
N TYR A 454 -2.74 6.57 3.33
CA TYR A 454 -1.75 5.52 3.55
C TYR A 454 -0.38 5.98 3.12
N TYR A 455 0.63 5.62 3.91
CA TYR A 455 2.02 6.01 3.68
C TYR A 455 2.82 4.80 3.18
N ARG A 456 3.49 4.96 2.05
CA ARG A 456 4.34 3.91 1.47
C ARG A 456 5.39 3.47 2.48
N PRO A 457 5.52 2.18 2.78
CA PRO A 457 6.60 1.68 3.63
C PRO A 457 7.96 2.00 3.01
N ALA A 458 8.89 2.45 3.83
CA ALA A 458 10.24 2.80 3.38
C ALA A 458 11.06 1.56 2.96
N GLY A 459 10.66 0.37 3.42
CA GLY A 459 11.30 -0.90 3.09
C GLY A 459 10.33 -2.08 3.06
N PRO A 460 10.82 -3.26 2.66
CA PRO A 460 9.99 -4.46 2.58
C PRO A 460 9.57 -4.99 3.96
N ARG A 461 8.49 -5.78 3.97
CA ARG A 461 8.00 -6.53 5.15
C ARG A 461 7.62 -5.63 6.32
N GLN A 462 7.09 -4.46 6.03
CA GLN A 462 6.61 -3.49 7.00
C GLN A 462 5.10 -3.36 6.91
N GLY A 463 4.46 -3.06 8.06
CA GLY A 463 3.07 -2.61 8.08
C GLY A 463 2.93 -1.26 7.38
N VAL A 464 1.76 -1.02 6.78
CA VAL A 464 1.47 0.24 6.10
C VAL A 464 0.77 1.20 7.07
N LYS A 465 1.45 2.28 7.43
CA LYS A 465 0.89 3.31 8.30
C LYS A 465 -0.20 4.10 7.59
N TRP A 466 -1.16 4.58 8.37
CA TRP A 466 -2.21 5.46 7.87
C TRP A 466 -2.60 6.52 8.90
N THR A 467 -3.16 7.61 8.40
CA THR A 467 -3.89 8.64 9.15
C THR A 467 -5.23 8.89 8.48
N ASP A 468 -6.21 9.39 9.24
CA ASP A 468 -7.52 9.72 8.70
C ASP A 468 -7.94 11.17 8.99
N ASN A 469 -9.02 11.61 8.31
CA ASN A 469 -9.55 12.95 8.49
C ASN A 469 -10.35 13.15 9.82
N LEU A 470 -10.43 12.11 10.65
CA LEU A 470 -10.98 12.17 12.01
C LEU A 470 -9.89 12.32 13.07
N GLY A 471 -8.62 12.46 12.64
CA GLY A 471 -7.46 12.60 13.53
C GLY A 471 -6.97 11.30 14.14
N ARG A 472 -7.36 10.14 13.60
CA ARG A 472 -6.89 8.82 14.03
C ARG A 472 -5.70 8.39 13.18
N SER A 473 -4.90 7.49 13.73
CA SER A 473 -3.77 6.86 13.03
C SER A 473 -3.68 5.39 13.40
N GLY A 474 -3.03 4.61 12.55
CA GLY A 474 -2.80 3.19 12.75
C GLY A 474 -1.94 2.59 11.67
N GLN A 475 -2.01 1.28 11.52
CA GLN A 475 -1.30 0.58 10.44
C GLN A 475 -2.08 -0.65 9.98
N VAL A 476 -1.94 -0.99 8.70
CA VAL A 476 -2.24 -2.32 8.18
C VAL A 476 -1.06 -3.20 8.58
N ALA A 477 -1.29 -4.19 9.42
CA ALA A 477 -0.23 -5.03 9.99
C ALA A 477 0.40 -5.93 8.91
N TYR A 478 1.71 -6.12 8.97
CA TYR A 478 2.39 -7.11 8.13
C TYR A 478 2.25 -8.51 8.74
N LEU A 479 1.60 -9.42 8.03
CA LEU A 479 1.31 -10.79 8.45
C LEU A 479 2.14 -11.81 7.66
N GLY A 480 3.45 -11.63 7.61
CA GLY A 480 4.38 -12.38 6.78
C GLY A 480 4.41 -13.90 6.98
N GLN A 481 3.83 -14.41 8.08
CA GLN A 481 3.65 -15.85 8.28
C GLN A 481 2.57 -16.47 7.35
N PHE A 482 1.63 -15.66 6.86
CA PHE A 482 0.55 -16.10 5.97
C PHE A 482 0.68 -15.50 4.56
N HIS A 483 1.13 -14.24 4.48
CA HIS A 483 1.25 -13.46 3.26
C HIS A 483 2.65 -12.84 3.20
N ALA A 484 3.59 -13.55 2.60
CA ALA A 484 5.04 -13.28 2.74
C ALA A 484 5.61 -12.32 1.68
N GLN A 485 4.78 -11.73 0.80
CA GLN A 485 5.25 -10.73 -0.16
C GLN A 485 5.84 -9.51 0.55
N ASP A 486 6.82 -8.86 -0.08
CA ASP A 486 7.58 -7.78 0.55
C ASP A 486 6.75 -6.51 0.85
N TYR A 487 5.68 -6.25 0.09
CA TYR A 487 4.88 -5.03 0.24
C TYR A 487 3.38 -5.30 0.17
N TYR A 488 2.63 -4.72 1.10
CA TYR A 488 1.16 -4.65 1.08
C TYR A 488 0.64 -3.34 0.46
N TYR A 489 1.52 -2.42 0.10
CA TYR A 489 1.21 -1.18 -0.60
C TYR A 489 1.27 -1.43 -2.12
N PRO A 490 0.32 -0.94 -2.94
CA PRO A 490 0.34 -1.15 -4.39
C PRO A 490 1.64 -0.64 -5.02
N LEU A 491 2.36 -1.52 -5.74
CA LEU A 491 3.69 -1.17 -6.29
C LEU A 491 3.63 -0.20 -7.46
N TRP A 492 2.47 -0.06 -8.10
CA TRP A 492 2.24 0.88 -9.21
C TRP A 492 1.84 2.30 -8.75
N LEU A 493 1.60 2.53 -7.46
CA LEU A 493 1.51 3.86 -6.86
C LEU A 493 2.92 4.32 -6.56
N GLU A 494 3.41 5.33 -7.28
CA GLU A 494 4.78 5.86 -7.09
C GLU A 494 4.85 6.87 -5.95
N GLU A 495 3.72 7.46 -5.55
CA GLU A 495 3.65 8.46 -4.49
C GLU A 495 4.03 7.87 -3.13
N GLU A 496 4.66 8.69 -2.30
CA GLU A 496 5.03 8.33 -0.91
C GLU A 496 3.80 8.14 -0.02
N SER A 497 2.67 8.70 -0.40
CA SER A 497 1.39 8.52 0.28
C SER A 497 0.24 8.75 -0.69
N HIS A 498 -0.86 8.04 -0.47
CA HIS A 498 -2.08 8.21 -1.24
C HIS A 498 -3.29 8.30 -0.30
N THR A 499 -4.21 9.23 -0.61
CA THR A 499 -5.43 9.43 0.17
C THR A 499 -6.63 8.85 -0.57
N TYR A 500 -7.31 7.91 0.06
CA TYR A 500 -8.55 7.32 -0.41
C TYR A 500 -9.74 8.04 0.26
N TYR A 501 -10.78 8.28 -0.53
CA TYR A 501 -12.00 8.95 -0.08
C TYR A 501 -13.20 8.05 -0.34
N GLY A 502 -14.18 8.08 0.55
CA GLY A 502 -15.41 7.30 0.38
C GLY A 502 -16.34 7.39 1.59
N THR A 503 -17.23 6.42 1.72
CA THR A 503 -18.09 6.27 2.90
C THR A 503 -17.49 5.24 3.83
N GLY A 504 -17.15 5.67 5.04
CA GLY A 504 -16.67 4.80 6.10
C GLY A 504 -17.83 4.17 6.87
N LEU A 505 -17.83 2.84 6.99
CA LEU A 505 -18.78 2.08 7.79
C LEU A 505 -18.17 1.70 9.15
N ARG A 506 -19.05 1.37 10.12
CA ARG A 506 -18.60 0.82 11.39
C ARG A 506 -17.90 -0.52 11.22
N GLN A 507 -16.96 -0.82 12.09
CA GLN A 507 -16.36 -2.15 12.14
C GLN A 507 -17.42 -3.20 12.53
N ASN A 508 -17.49 -4.29 11.77
CA ASN A 508 -18.43 -5.38 11.97
C ASN A 508 -17.80 -6.61 12.67
N THR A 509 -16.53 -6.50 13.05
CA THR A 509 -15.75 -7.58 13.66
C THR A 509 -16.06 -7.73 15.13
N THR A 510 -16.23 -8.97 15.57
CA THR A 510 -16.35 -9.36 16.96
C THR A 510 -15.37 -10.48 17.28
N GLN A 511 -14.94 -10.58 18.54
CA GLN A 511 -14.15 -11.68 19.02
C GLN A 511 -14.97 -12.52 19.98
N THR A 512 -15.03 -13.83 19.74
CA THR A 512 -15.71 -14.78 20.61
C THR A 512 -14.97 -14.90 21.95
N PRO A 513 -15.62 -15.37 23.02
CA PRO A 513 -14.93 -15.68 24.29
C PRO A 513 -13.81 -16.72 24.14
N GLY A 514 -13.80 -17.53 23.09
CA GLY A 514 -12.75 -18.47 22.73
C GLY A 514 -11.55 -17.85 22.02
N GLY A 515 -11.63 -16.58 21.64
CA GLY A 515 -10.58 -15.85 20.94
C GLY A 515 -10.71 -15.87 19.42
N ASP A 516 -11.69 -16.55 18.84
CA ASP A 516 -11.94 -16.56 17.41
C ASP A 516 -12.55 -15.25 16.93
N TRP A 517 -12.13 -14.81 15.74
CA TRP A 517 -12.65 -13.61 15.11
C TRP A 517 -13.82 -13.94 14.19
N SER A 518 -14.82 -13.05 14.14
CA SER A 518 -15.98 -13.17 13.26
C SER A 518 -16.36 -11.79 12.72
N ASN A 519 -16.52 -11.69 11.41
CA ASN A 519 -17.00 -10.50 10.72
C ASN A 519 -18.48 -10.70 10.41
N ASN A 520 -19.34 -9.95 11.13
CA ASN A 520 -20.78 -10.07 11.02
C ASN A 520 -21.32 -9.39 9.76
N SER A 521 -22.36 -9.93 9.14
CA SER A 521 -23.03 -9.29 8.01
C SER A 521 -23.79 -8.04 8.44
N PHE A 522 -23.88 -7.06 7.53
CA PHE A 522 -24.90 -6.02 7.55
C PHE A 522 -26.17 -6.55 6.92
N GLU A 523 -27.29 -5.86 7.14
CA GLU A 523 -28.60 -6.39 6.75
C GLU A 523 -28.78 -6.45 5.23
N TRP A 524 -28.39 -5.39 4.50
CA TRP A 524 -28.47 -5.32 3.03
C TRP A 524 -27.65 -4.15 2.46
N GLY A 525 -27.37 -4.19 1.13
CA GLY A 525 -26.84 -3.07 0.36
C GLY A 525 -25.33 -3.05 0.19
N TYR A 526 -24.63 -4.13 0.50
CA TYR A 526 -23.16 -4.19 0.46
C TYR A 526 -22.67 -5.40 -0.32
N VAL A 527 -21.58 -5.24 -1.06
CA VAL A 527 -20.84 -6.34 -1.69
C VAL A 527 -20.09 -7.09 -0.61
N ASP A 528 -19.80 -8.36 -0.86
CA ASP A 528 -19.03 -9.22 0.03
C ASP A 528 -19.64 -9.32 1.44
N ASN A 529 -20.97 -9.42 1.44
CA ASN A 529 -21.80 -9.38 2.63
C ASN A 529 -22.98 -10.36 2.49
N ALA A 530 -23.15 -11.25 3.45
CA ALA A 530 -24.23 -12.25 3.49
C ALA A 530 -25.52 -11.65 4.07
N GLY A 531 -25.98 -10.53 3.49
CA GLY A 531 -27.22 -9.85 3.87
C GLY A 531 -28.47 -10.46 3.25
N SER A 532 -29.64 -9.81 3.48
CA SER A 532 -30.94 -10.25 2.98
C SER A 532 -31.10 -10.12 1.46
N ASP A 533 -30.23 -9.36 0.82
CA ASP A 533 -30.11 -9.19 -0.63
C ASP A 533 -29.12 -10.14 -1.30
N ASN A 534 -28.55 -11.07 -0.53
CA ASN A 534 -27.87 -12.23 -1.08
C ASN A 534 -28.91 -13.32 -1.36
N LEU A 535 -29.49 -13.29 -2.56
CA LEU A 535 -30.65 -14.13 -2.92
C LEU A 535 -30.27 -15.59 -3.24
N GLU A 536 -29.01 -15.89 -3.42
CA GLU A 536 -28.50 -17.24 -3.67
C GLU A 536 -27.84 -17.80 -2.40
N SER A 537 -28.65 -18.38 -1.53
CA SER A 537 -28.26 -18.81 -0.17
C SER A 537 -27.47 -20.12 -0.11
N SER A 538 -26.66 -20.46 -1.08
CA SER A 538 -25.84 -21.67 -0.92
C SER A 538 -24.48 -21.51 -1.58
N SER A 539 -23.48 -21.60 -0.76
CA SER A 539 -22.08 -21.85 -1.07
C SER A 539 -21.24 -20.64 -1.48
N LYS A 540 -20.05 -20.71 -1.13
CA LYS A 540 -18.73 -20.11 -1.44
C LYS A 540 -18.59 -18.95 -2.44
N THR A 541 -19.62 -18.55 -3.17
CA THR A 541 -19.68 -17.39 -4.07
C THR A 541 -21.04 -16.75 -3.95
N GLY A 542 -21.30 -16.08 -2.83
CA GLY A 542 -22.51 -15.29 -2.66
C GLY A 542 -22.54 -14.15 -3.66
N LYS A 543 -23.75 -13.86 -4.19
CA LYS A 543 -23.99 -12.66 -4.99
C LYS A 543 -24.88 -11.74 -4.24
N THR A 544 -24.49 -10.49 -4.11
CA THR A 544 -25.35 -9.44 -3.61
C THR A 544 -26.05 -8.75 -4.78
N TRP A 545 -27.34 -8.47 -4.63
CA TRP A 545 -28.17 -7.88 -5.65
C TRP A 545 -28.47 -6.41 -5.36
N PHE A 546 -28.38 -5.57 -6.38
CA PHE A 546 -28.49 -4.12 -6.24
C PHE A 546 -29.61 -3.53 -7.09
N LYS A 547 -30.20 -2.45 -6.57
CA LYS A 547 -31.23 -1.64 -7.24
C LYS A 547 -30.65 -0.28 -7.58
N ILE A 548 -30.71 0.14 -8.84
CA ILE A 548 -30.33 1.49 -9.26
C ILE A 548 -31.19 2.55 -8.56
N SER A 549 -32.45 2.21 -8.25
CA SER A 549 -33.34 3.09 -7.50
C SER A 549 -32.90 3.43 -6.07
N ASN A 550 -31.91 2.70 -5.52
CA ASN A 550 -31.28 3.01 -4.24
C ASN A 550 -30.19 4.09 -4.35
N ALA A 551 -29.88 4.58 -5.57
CA ALA A 551 -28.91 5.65 -5.75
C ALA A 551 -29.37 6.94 -5.06
N MET A 552 -28.46 7.52 -4.27
CA MET A 552 -28.73 8.76 -3.52
C MET A 552 -27.76 9.87 -3.89
N THR A 553 -28.26 11.07 -3.82
CA THR A 553 -27.47 12.30 -3.90
C THR A 553 -26.71 12.53 -2.60
N PRO A 554 -25.66 13.37 -2.58
CA PRO A 554 -24.89 13.66 -1.38
C PRO A 554 -25.68 14.24 -0.20
N ASP A 555 -26.83 14.85 -0.47
CA ASP A 555 -27.77 15.33 0.56
C ASP A 555 -28.79 14.25 1.00
N GLY A 556 -28.61 13.00 0.54
CA GLY A 556 -29.39 11.85 0.95
C GLY A 556 -30.74 11.69 0.23
N GLN A 557 -31.00 12.48 -0.82
CA GLN A 557 -32.23 12.34 -1.60
C GLN A 557 -32.07 11.25 -2.68
N PRO A 558 -33.16 10.67 -3.21
CA PRO A 558 -33.10 9.77 -4.36
C PRO A 558 -32.49 10.47 -5.57
N ALA A 559 -31.47 9.87 -6.19
CA ALA A 559 -30.81 10.43 -7.37
C ALA A 559 -31.69 10.37 -8.64
N GLY A 560 -32.71 9.50 -8.69
CA GLY A 560 -33.67 9.40 -9.80
C GLY A 560 -32.99 9.04 -11.13
N LEU A 561 -31.99 8.17 -11.10
CA LEU A 561 -31.29 7.72 -12.31
C LEU A 561 -32.21 6.83 -13.16
N ARG A 562 -32.23 7.05 -14.46
CA ARG A 562 -32.97 6.20 -15.40
C ARG A 562 -32.19 4.97 -15.82
N TYR A 563 -30.87 5.10 -15.86
CA TYR A 563 -29.89 4.03 -16.20
C TYR A 563 -28.54 4.34 -15.61
N ILE A 564 -27.63 3.38 -15.68
CA ILE A 564 -26.21 3.53 -15.29
C ILE A 564 -25.31 2.90 -16.34
N ASP A 565 -24.07 3.37 -16.42
CA ASP A 565 -23.03 2.88 -17.34
C ASP A 565 -21.87 2.26 -16.62
N PHE A 566 -21.58 2.71 -15.39
CA PHE A 566 -20.45 2.26 -14.58
C PHE A 566 -20.89 1.95 -13.16
N ILE A 567 -20.17 1.02 -12.54
CA ILE A 567 -20.20 0.79 -11.09
C ILE A 567 -18.81 0.91 -10.51
N LYS A 568 -18.73 1.41 -9.28
CA LYS A 568 -17.54 1.38 -8.45
C LYS A 568 -17.85 0.61 -7.17
N VAL A 569 -17.05 -0.41 -6.87
CA VAL A 569 -17.08 -1.11 -5.58
C VAL A 569 -15.89 -0.65 -4.78
N GLN A 570 -16.11 -0.31 -3.52
CA GLN A 570 -15.09 0.25 -2.65
C GLN A 570 -15.14 -0.39 -1.26
N SER A 571 -13.98 -0.82 -0.73
CA SER A 571 -13.86 -1.26 0.66
C SER A 571 -14.27 -0.14 1.62
N ALA A 572 -15.18 -0.44 2.55
CA ALA A 572 -15.84 0.57 3.36
C ALA A 572 -15.40 0.60 4.83
N ILE A 573 -14.62 -0.37 5.29
CA ILE A 573 -14.22 -0.47 6.70
C ILE A 573 -12.71 -0.28 6.83
N ASN A 574 -12.30 0.71 7.63
CA ASN A 574 -10.90 0.85 8.06
C ASN A 574 -10.71 0.05 9.35
N GLY A 575 -10.36 -1.22 9.22
CA GLY A 575 -10.31 -2.12 10.36
C GLY A 575 -9.51 -3.39 10.12
N SER A 576 -9.41 -4.21 11.15
CA SER A 576 -8.79 -5.52 11.07
C SER A 576 -9.48 -6.53 11.98
N ALA A 577 -9.39 -7.80 11.64
CA ALA A 577 -9.84 -8.94 12.41
C ALA A 577 -8.64 -9.64 13.10
N GLY A 578 -7.78 -8.89 13.75
CA GLY A 578 -6.61 -9.39 14.47
C GLY A 578 -5.67 -10.19 13.59
N GLY A 579 -5.48 -11.46 13.90
CA GLY A 579 -4.60 -12.37 13.14
C GLY A 579 -5.10 -12.75 11.74
N LEU A 580 -6.36 -12.42 11.40
CA LEU A 580 -6.91 -12.63 10.06
C LEU A 580 -6.56 -11.48 9.08
N GLY A 581 -6.04 -10.37 9.60
CA GLY A 581 -5.61 -9.24 8.78
C GLY A 581 -6.62 -8.11 8.66
N GLU A 582 -6.45 -7.27 7.65
CA GLU A 582 -7.38 -6.18 7.34
C GLU A 582 -8.70 -6.71 6.80
N LEU A 583 -9.73 -5.85 6.84
CA LEU A 583 -11.04 -6.11 6.26
C LEU A 583 -11.03 -5.63 4.80
N SER A 584 -10.86 -6.58 3.90
CA SER A 584 -10.71 -6.35 2.46
C SER A 584 -11.93 -6.87 1.71
N THR A 585 -12.62 -6.00 0.99
CA THR A 585 -13.74 -6.42 0.14
C THR A 585 -13.23 -7.17 -1.10
N GLU A 586 -13.76 -8.36 -1.37
CA GLU A 586 -13.48 -9.12 -2.58
C GLU A 586 -14.60 -8.97 -3.61
N VAL A 587 -14.21 -8.82 -4.88
CA VAL A 587 -15.10 -8.69 -6.03
C VAL A 587 -14.74 -9.72 -7.07
N ALA A 588 -15.70 -10.55 -7.48
CA ALA A 588 -15.49 -11.59 -8.51
C ALA A 588 -16.22 -11.32 -9.83
N GLY A 589 -16.58 -10.07 -10.09
CA GLY A 589 -17.21 -9.62 -11.32
C GLY A 589 -18.50 -8.84 -11.08
N MET A 590 -19.29 -8.70 -12.13
CA MET A 590 -20.66 -8.17 -12.08
C MET A 590 -21.52 -8.87 -13.12
N ALA A 591 -22.82 -8.90 -12.92
CA ALA A 591 -23.76 -9.41 -13.91
C ALA A 591 -25.04 -8.57 -13.89
N ILE A 592 -25.62 -8.39 -15.08
CA ILE A 592 -26.99 -7.88 -15.26
C ILE A 592 -27.89 -9.12 -15.26
N ASP A 593 -28.93 -9.12 -14.46
CA ASP A 593 -29.93 -10.17 -14.53
C ASP A 593 -31.25 -9.63 -15.10
N GLU A 594 -31.52 -9.97 -16.35
CA GLU A 594 -32.75 -9.62 -17.01
C GLU A 594 -33.97 -10.38 -16.44
N ASN A 595 -33.75 -11.43 -15.63
CA ASN A 595 -34.81 -12.30 -15.13
C ASN A 595 -35.31 -11.93 -13.73
N LEU A 596 -34.64 -11.04 -12.99
CA LEU A 596 -35.04 -10.64 -11.64
C LEU A 596 -36.18 -9.61 -11.55
N ASN A 597 -36.66 -9.13 -12.66
CA ASN A 597 -37.83 -8.24 -12.72
C ASN A 597 -39.20 -8.99 -12.72
N ARG A 598 -39.27 -10.11 -12.04
CA ARG A 598 -40.53 -10.87 -11.90
C ARG A 598 -41.19 -10.62 -10.56
#